data_3fd4b7ab559e01f1f5d7eade7e3ac690
#
_entry.id   3fd4b7ab559e01f1f5d7eade7e3ac690
#
_cell.length_a   1.000
_cell.length_b   1.000
_cell.length_c   1.000
_cell.angle_alpha   90.00
_cell.angle_beta   90.00
_cell.angle_gamma   90.00
#
_symmetry.space_group_name_H-M   'P 1'
#
loop_
_entity.id
_entity.type
_entity.pdbx_description
1 polymer ?
#
loop_
_entity_poly.entity_id
_entity_poly.type
_entity_poly.pdbx_seq_one_letter_code
_entity_poly.pdbx_strand_id
1 'polypeptide(L)'
;MCRKDVLIVLGRSLFSIAQITINNRVKYDAIAKRLHITGKHTGHTYFVERIFMDSAHNTVELNAALSNPRDDIAKLDELEKKLFAFNYAANEIGSFGPCIDPKKAAEERGEALAILGEQIQETLCDPAVGALLDRLHENRALLDETHRAQVKILRRDRSQLVDVPVELQSNFVRLTTEANEVWEQAKNSDDWSLFAPKLDSLIELRKEMCQARDASKDPYDLLLSDFEHGTNREFYNTFFNNVKEVVVPLVADCMASKRQPSTKPLEGKFDVNRQWDLAKDLVKIQGLDEDAYWLGKTEHPYTGGPGIGFVMVASHAYENNVLSNVYSMLHENGHALYEQGINWEYRFTSLSTGTSMGMHESQSRFFENYVGLSEAFAEPLIQLMRKHFPGQLNRVTAFQLFSAANKVQPSLIRTEADELTYPLHILIRYEMEQALLSGEITAKDVPALWAEKYKQYLGVTVPTNTEGALQDVHWSWGEFGYFPTYALGSAYGAQYKHAMIAEGMDFDAVCASGDLAPIREWLGSRIWTWGRAKDSKELILGACGEPFDVHYYTKYLTDKYSRIYGLASA
;
A
#
# COMPACT_ATOMS: atom_id res chain seq x y z
N MET A 1 -29.01 9.21 28.82
CA MET A 1 -29.91 10.19 28.17
C MET A 1 -29.15 10.78 27.02
N CYS A 2 -29.07 10.10 25.89
CA CYS A 2 -28.59 10.64 24.60
C CYS A 2 -28.59 9.52 23.51
N ARG A 3 -29.75 8.91 23.27
CA ARG A 3 -29.90 7.90 22.17
C ARG A 3 -31.19 8.07 21.35
N LYS A 4 -31.89 9.19 21.50
CA LYS A 4 -33.15 9.42 20.75
C LYS A 4 -33.09 10.54 19.70
N ASP A 5 -32.09 11.43 19.77
CA ASP A 5 -32.07 12.60 18.88
C ASP A 5 -31.34 12.41 17.56
N VAL A 6 -30.49 11.38 17.45
CA VAL A 6 -29.75 11.08 16.18
C VAL A 6 -30.64 10.39 15.14
N LEU A 7 -31.65 9.63 15.56
CA LEU A 7 -32.58 8.94 14.64
C LEU A 7 -33.60 9.87 13.94
N ILE A 8 -33.82 11.08 14.47
CA ILE A 8 -34.81 12.03 13.93
C ILE A 8 -34.22 12.89 12.81
N VAL A 9 -32.90 13.10 12.79
CA VAL A 9 -32.23 13.91 11.75
C VAL A 9 -32.09 13.13 10.43
N LEU A 10 -31.85 11.82 10.50
CA LEU A 10 -31.76 10.96 9.31
C LEU A 10 -33.13 10.71 8.63
N GLY A 11 -34.23 10.66 9.41
CA GLY A 11 -35.58 10.47 8.88
C GLY A 11 -36.13 11.67 8.09
N ARG A 12 -35.66 12.89 8.33
CA ARG A 12 -36.13 14.07 7.61
C ARG A 12 -35.45 14.29 6.26
N SER A 13 -34.21 13.90 6.10
CA SER A 13 -33.50 14.02 4.80
C SER A 13 -34.01 13.04 3.76
N LEU A 14 -34.36 11.81 4.15
CA LEU A 14 -34.90 10.79 3.24
C LEU A 14 -36.34 11.14 2.76
N PHE A 15 -37.14 11.80 3.59
CA PHE A 15 -38.48 12.22 3.19
C PHE A 15 -38.48 13.36 2.16
N SER A 16 -37.50 14.24 2.18
CA SER A 16 -37.38 15.34 1.22
C SER A 16 -36.96 14.84 -0.17
N ILE A 17 -36.08 13.84 -0.26
CA ILE A 17 -35.62 13.28 -1.53
C ILE A 17 -36.75 12.46 -2.20
N ALA A 18 -37.48 11.66 -1.43
CA ALA A 18 -38.62 10.91 -1.95
C ALA A 18 -39.75 11.82 -2.47
N GLN A 19 -39.96 12.98 -1.88
CA GLN A 19 -40.98 13.93 -2.29
C GLN A 19 -40.63 14.68 -3.58
N ILE A 20 -39.34 14.94 -3.82
CA ILE A 20 -38.85 15.57 -5.05
C ILE A 20 -38.95 14.58 -6.25
N THR A 21 -38.66 13.30 -6.04
CA THR A 21 -38.75 12.26 -7.07
C THR A 21 -40.21 11.97 -7.46
N ILE A 22 -41.14 11.96 -6.50
CA ILE A 22 -42.58 11.76 -6.74
C ILE A 22 -43.18 12.96 -7.48
N ASN A 23 -42.81 14.18 -7.13
CA ASN A 23 -43.33 15.39 -7.79
C ASN A 23 -42.86 15.51 -9.26
N ASN A 24 -41.66 15.07 -9.59
CA ASN A 24 -41.16 15.08 -10.96
C ASN A 24 -41.84 13.99 -11.82
N ARG A 25 -42.08 12.80 -11.27
CA ARG A 25 -42.80 11.74 -12.00
C ARG A 25 -44.26 12.10 -12.31
N VAL A 26 -44.95 12.75 -11.37
CA VAL A 26 -46.33 13.21 -11.56
C VAL A 26 -46.42 14.36 -12.61
N LYS A 27 -45.40 15.22 -12.70
CA LYS A 27 -45.35 16.22 -13.77
C LYS A 27 -45.09 15.60 -15.15
N TYR A 28 -44.27 14.57 -15.26
CA TYR A 28 -43.97 13.85 -16.49
C TYR A 28 -45.21 13.11 -17.02
N ASP A 29 -45.95 12.41 -16.18
CA ASP A 29 -47.19 11.72 -16.56
C ASP A 29 -48.31 12.69 -16.95
N ALA A 30 -48.39 13.87 -16.38
CA ALA A 30 -49.37 14.91 -16.75
C ALA A 30 -49.07 15.55 -18.12
N ILE A 31 -47.80 15.68 -18.48
CA ILE A 31 -47.38 16.21 -19.80
C ILE A 31 -47.57 15.13 -20.87
N ALA A 32 -47.21 13.87 -20.60
CA ALA A 32 -47.42 12.76 -21.53
C ALA A 32 -48.92 12.51 -21.83
N LYS A 33 -49.79 12.63 -20.83
CA LYS A 33 -51.25 12.53 -21.03
C LYS A 33 -51.85 13.68 -21.80
N ARG A 34 -51.29 14.89 -21.70
CA ARG A 34 -51.77 16.05 -22.48
C ARG A 34 -51.39 15.97 -23.96
N LEU A 35 -50.29 15.34 -24.31
CA LEU A 35 -49.81 15.13 -25.68
C LEU A 35 -50.56 13.98 -26.39
N HIS A 36 -51.17 13.08 -25.67
CA HIS A 36 -51.92 11.94 -26.22
C HIS A 36 -53.37 12.29 -26.69
N ILE A 37 -53.85 13.49 -26.38
CA ILE A 37 -55.26 13.90 -26.72
C ILE A 37 -55.36 14.62 -28.09
N THR A 38 -54.26 14.92 -28.78
CA THR A 38 -54.27 15.67 -30.03
C THR A 38 -53.64 14.98 -31.24
N GLY A 39 -53.83 13.67 -31.42
CA GLY A 39 -53.20 13.01 -32.56
C GLY A 39 -53.84 11.69 -33.02
N LYS A 40 -55.06 11.73 -33.56
CA LYS A 40 -55.51 10.72 -34.53
C LYS A 40 -55.26 11.32 -35.92
N HIS A 41 -54.19 10.95 -36.56
CA HIS A 41 -53.98 10.63 -37.97
C HIS A 41 -52.51 10.78 -38.39
N THR A 42 -51.95 9.73 -38.93
CA THR A 42 -50.81 9.61 -39.86
C THR A 42 -49.41 10.00 -39.38
N GLY A 43 -48.53 9.00 -39.24
CA GLY A 43 -47.09 9.06 -39.59
C GLY A 43 -46.15 10.01 -38.79
N HIS A 44 -46.67 10.85 -37.91
CA HIS A 44 -45.84 11.89 -37.25
C HIS A 44 -45.34 11.56 -35.85
N THR A 45 -45.80 10.48 -35.27
CA THR A 45 -45.38 10.10 -33.88
C THR A 45 -43.90 9.74 -33.79
N TYR A 46 -43.35 9.11 -34.80
CA TYR A 46 -41.94 8.75 -34.85
C TYR A 46 -41.00 9.95 -35.03
N PHE A 47 -41.48 10.99 -35.66
CA PHE A 47 -40.68 12.21 -35.91
C PHE A 47 -40.62 13.09 -34.67
N VAL A 48 -41.68 13.13 -33.88
CA VAL A 48 -41.72 13.93 -32.63
C VAL A 48 -40.90 13.30 -31.52
N GLU A 49 -40.92 11.96 -31.38
CA GLU A 49 -40.07 11.25 -30.42
C GLU A 49 -38.56 11.43 -30.75
N ARG A 50 -38.22 11.40 -32.03
CA ARG A 50 -36.81 11.60 -32.45
C ARG A 50 -36.34 13.04 -32.25
N ILE A 51 -37.20 14.05 -32.46
CA ILE A 51 -36.87 15.45 -32.18
C ILE A 51 -36.73 15.70 -30.67
N PHE A 52 -37.54 15.05 -29.83
CA PHE A 52 -37.42 15.19 -28.38
C PHE A 52 -36.22 14.43 -27.80
N MET A 53 -35.85 13.29 -28.35
CA MET A 53 -34.60 12.60 -27.97
C MET A 53 -33.37 13.39 -28.42
N ASP A 54 -33.34 13.91 -29.65
CA ASP A 54 -32.24 14.74 -30.15
C ASP A 54 -32.17 16.10 -29.41
N SER A 55 -33.31 16.70 -29.01
CA SER A 55 -33.30 17.92 -28.21
C SER A 55 -32.92 17.68 -26.74
N ALA A 56 -33.27 16.55 -26.16
CA ALA A 56 -32.83 16.19 -24.81
C ALA A 56 -31.32 15.85 -24.77
N HIS A 57 -30.80 15.17 -25.78
CA HIS A 57 -29.38 14.94 -25.96
C HIS A 57 -28.60 16.24 -26.16
N ASN A 58 -29.06 17.10 -27.07
CA ASN A 58 -28.46 18.43 -27.30
C ASN A 58 -28.58 19.34 -26.07
N THR A 59 -29.63 19.22 -25.25
CA THR A 59 -29.78 20.02 -24.02
C THR A 59 -28.85 19.52 -22.91
N VAL A 60 -28.60 18.21 -22.84
CA VAL A 60 -27.62 17.64 -21.92
C VAL A 60 -26.20 18.02 -22.35
N GLU A 61 -25.87 17.95 -23.63
CA GLU A 61 -24.58 18.41 -24.18
C GLU A 61 -24.40 19.94 -24.06
N LEU A 62 -25.42 20.75 -24.28
CA LEU A 62 -25.36 22.21 -24.11
C LEU A 62 -25.23 22.61 -22.63
N ASN A 63 -25.90 21.93 -21.72
CA ASN A 63 -25.74 22.15 -20.27
C ASN A 63 -24.39 21.66 -19.76
N ALA A 64 -23.84 20.59 -20.33
CA ALA A 64 -22.48 20.13 -20.03
C ALA A 64 -21.41 21.14 -20.50
N ALA A 65 -21.66 21.83 -21.63
CA ALA A 65 -20.76 22.89 -22.17
C ALA A 65 -20.88 24.23 -21.44
N LEU A 66 -21.89 24.43 -20.58
CA LEU A 66 -22.17 25.71 -19.90
C LEU A 66 -22.02 25.64 -18.37
N SER A 67 -21.45 24.56 -17.82
CA SER A 67 -21.19 24.51 -16.37
C SER A 67 -20.12 25.55 -16.00
N ASN A 68 -20.43 26.36 -14.99
CA ASN A 68 -19.45 27.30 -14.44
C ASN A 68 -18.32 26.48 -13.77
N PRO A 69 -17.04 26.67 -14.09
CA PRO A 69 -15.95 25.97 -13.47
C PRO A 69 -15.96 26.00 -11.93
N ARG A 70 -16.51 27.07 -11.34
CA ARG A 70 -16.69 27.16 -9.87
C ARG A 70 -17.72 26.18 -9.34
N ASP A 71 -18.80 25.91 -10.08
CA ASP A 71 -19.85 24.98 -9.68
C ASP A 71 -19.34 23.53 -9.79
N ASP A 72 -18.49 23.23 -10.76
CA ASP A 72 -17.86 21.91 -10.89
C ASP A 72 -16.79 21.69 -9.83
N ILE A 73 -16.02 22.70 -9.41
CA ILE A 73 -15.10 22.63 -8.26
C ILE A 73 -15.90 22.35 -6.96
N ALA A 74 -17.00 23.06 -6.73
CA ALA A 74 -17.83 22.80 -5.53
C ALA A 74 -18.38 21.36 -5.50
N LYS A 75 -18.75 20.79 -6.67
CA LYS A 75 -19.18 19.39 -6.77
C LYS A 75 -18.03 18.40 -6.53
N LEU A 76 -16.81 18.74 -6.96
CA LEU A 76 -15.61 17.97 -6.66
C LEU A 76 -15.37 17.94 -5.15
N ASP A 77 -15.46 19.07 -4.46
CA ASP A 77 -15.29 19.16 -3.01
C ASP A 77 -16.36 18.34 -2.24
N GLU A 78 -17.59 18.32 -2.74
CA GLU A 78 -18.66 17.48 -2.16
C GLU A 78 -18.39 15.98 -2.39
N LEU A 79 -17.94 15.60 -3.59
CA LEU A 79 -17.55 14.24 -3.92
C LEU A 79 -16.40 13.75 -3.02
N GLU A 80 -15.35 14.56 -2.90
CA GLU A 80 -14.19 14.25 -2.06
C GLU A 80 -14.59 14.03 -0.59
N LYS A 81 -15.41 14.90 -0.02
CA LYS A 81 -15.91 14.74 1.36
C LYS A 81 -16.76 13.48 1.53
N LYS A 82 -17.54 13.11 0.52
CA LYS A 82 -18.36 11.89 0.54
C LYS A 82 -17.47 10.65 0.53
N LEU A 83 -16.49 10.61 -0.38
CA LEU A 83 -15.51 9.50 -0.47
C LEU A 83 -14.66 9.41 0.79
N PHE A 84 -14.20 10.55 1.32
CA PHE A 84 -13.50 10.61 2.60
C PHE A 84 -14.32 9.97 3.72
N ALA A 85 -15.61 10.30 3.86
CA ALA A 85 -16.44 9.76 4.95
C ALA A 85 -16.58 8.23 4.88
N PHE A 86 -16.72 7.67 3.67
CA PHE A 86 -16.79 6.22 3.48
C PHE A 86 -15.44 5.54 3.74
N ASN A 87 -14.36 6.11 3.19
CA ASN A 87 -13.01 5.58 3.42
C ASN A 87 -12.59 5.67 4.88
N TYR A 88 -12.89 6.79 5.56
CA TYR A 88 -12.63 6.96 6.99
C TYR A 88 -13.31 5.86 7.80
N ALA A 89 -14.60 5.61 7.57
CA ALA A 89 -15.34 4.56 8.27
C ALA A 89 -14.79 3.16 7.97
N ALA A 90 -14.47 2.87 6.71
CA ALA A 90 -13.91 1.58 6.31
C ALA A 90 -12.52 1.36 6.91
N ASN A 91 -11.65 2.37 6.88
CA ASN A 91 -10.31 2.30 7.45
C ASN A 91 -10.33 2.18 8.97
N GLU A 92 -11.24 2.88 9.67
CA GLU A 92 -11.46 2.72 11.12
C GLU A 92 -11.82 1.26 11.46
N ILE A 93 -12.83 0.71 10.78
CA ILE A 93 -13.29 -0.67 10.98
C ILE A 93 -12.18 -1.67 10.61
N GLY A 94 -11.51 -1.48 9.48
CA GLY A 94 -10.48 -2.38 8.96
C GLY A 94 -9.21 -2.37 9.81
N SER A 95 -8.76 -1.19 10.24
CA SER A 95 -7.51 -1.05 10.99
C SER A 95 -7.65 -1.49 12.44
N PHE A 96 -8.71 -1.09 13.15
CA PHE A 96 -8.84 -1.39 14.59
C PHE A 96 -9.44 -2.76 14.88
N GLY A 97 -10.37 -3.24 14.04
CA GLY A 97 -11.07 -4.50 14.27
C GLY A 97 -10.14 -5.69 14.56
N PRO A 98 -9.08 -5.95 13.78
CA PRO A 98 -8.16 -7.05 14.02
C PRO A 98 -7.46 -7.01 15.39
N CYS A 99 -7.29 -5.82 15.97
CA CYS A 99 -6.60 -5.64 17.25
C CYS A 99 -7.51 -5.71 18.47
N ILE A 100 -8.77 -5.28 18.34
CA ILE A 100 -9.64 -5.07 19.51
C ILE A 100 -10.93 -5.88 19.48
N ASP A 101 -11.39 -6.34 18.31
CA ASP A 101 -12.66 -7.06 18.21
C ASP A 101 -12.55 -8.52 18.71
N PRO A 102 -13.59 -9.04 19.37
CA PRO A 102 -13.73 -10.47 19.55
C PRO A 102 -13.78 -11.22 18.21
N LYS A 103 -13.23 -12.45 18.16
CA LYS A 103 -13.21 -13.25 16.92
C LYS A 103 -14.60 -13.42 16.27
N LYS A 104 -15.68 -13.44 17.06
CA LYS A 104 -17.05 -13.54 16.53
C LYS A 104 -17.55 -12.31 15.80
N ALA A 105 -16.91 -11.14 15.99
CA ALA A 105 -17.27 -9.92 15.28
C ALA A 105 -16.71 -9.86 13.84
N ALA A 106 -15.88 -10.83 13.44
CA ALA A 106 -15.24 -10.82 12.12
C ALA A 106 -16.24 -10.84 10.96
N GLU A 107 -17.33 -11.61 11.09
CA GLU A 107 -18.39 -11.68 10.07
C GLU A 107 -19.15 -10.35 9.94
N GLU A 108 -19.59 -9.77 11.07
CA GLU A 108 -20.28 -8.45 11.10
C GLU A 108 -19.37 -7.34 10.55
N ARG A 109 -18.08 -7.37 10.87
CA ARG A 109 -17.09 -6.44 10.34
C ARG A 109 -16.91 -6.60 8.84
N GLY A 110 -16.80 -7.82 8.36
CA GLY A 110 -16.68 -8.13 6.93
C GLY A 110 -17.85 -7.59 6.13
N GLU A 111 -19.07 -7.77 6.60
CA GLU A 111 -20.30 -7.26 5.96
C GLU A 111 -20.31 -5.71 5.95
N ALA A 112 -19.94 -5.08 7.05
CA ALA A 112 -19.86 -3.61 7.11
C ALA A 112 -18.84 -3.04 6.12
N LEU A 113 -17.66 -3.67 5.99
CA LEU A 113 -16.63 -3.28 5.04
C LEU A 113 -17.07 -3.50 3.59
N ALA A 114 -17.79 -4.59 3.30
CA ALA A 114 -18.32 -4.88 1.97
C ALA A 114 -19.31 -3.80 1.52
N ILE A 115 -20.26 -3.42 2.39
CA ILE A 115 -21.24 -2.36 2.10
C ILE A 115 -20.54 -1.01 1.88
N LEU A 116 -19.56 -0.66 2.69
CA LEU A 116 -18.80 0.59 2.49
C LEU A 116 -18.00 0.57 1.19
N GLY A 117 -17.40 -0.57 0.83
CA GLY A 117 -16.71 -0.75 -0.44
C GLY A 117 -17.64 -0.59 -1.65
N GLU A 118 -18.84 -1.16 -1.61
CA GLU A 118 -19.87 -0.95 -2.63
C GLU A 118 -20.24 0.54 -2.79
N GLN A 119 -20.42 1.26 -1.68
CA GLN A 119 -20.77 2.68 -1.72
C GLN A 119 -19.63 3.55 -2.31
N ILE A 120 -18.37 3.22 -2.03
CA ILE A 120 -17.21 3.88 -2.63
C ILE A 120 -17.20 3.63 -4.14
N GLN A 121 -17.36 2.37 -4.55
CA GLN A 121 -17.35 1.97 -5.95
C GLN A 121 -18.52 2.58 -6.74
N GLU A 122 -19.76 2.47 -6.24
CA GLU A 122 -20.94 3.10 -6.86
C GLU A 122 -20.73 4.61 -7.04
N THR A 123 -20.17 5.27 -6.02
CA THR A 123 -19.88 6.71 -6.07
C THR A 123 -18.85 7.04 -7.15
N LEU A 124 -17.73 6.30 -7.22
CA LEU A 124 -16.68 6.53 -8.22
C LEU A 124 -17.14 6.15 -9.64
N CYS A 125 -17.94 5.09 -9.79
CA CYS A 125 -18.38 4.59 -11.09
C CYS A 125 -19.62 5.34 -11.63
N ASP A 126 -20.25 6.24 -10.86
CA ASP A 126 -21.39 7.04 -11.33
C ASP A 126 -21.00 7.80 -12.63
N PRO A 127 -21.80 7.66 -13.71
CA PRO A 127 -21.57 8.39 -14.96
C PRO A 127 -21.52 9.91 -14.79
N ALA A 128 -22.27 10.48 -13.84
CA ALA A 128 -22.26 11.91 -13.56
C ALA A 128 -20.91 12.35 -12.94
N VAL A 129 -20.28 11.49 -12.13
CA VAL A 129 -18.92 11.70 -11.60
C VAL A 129 -17.90 11.65 -12.74
N GLY A 130 -18.01 10.66 -13.63
CA GLY A 130 -17.16 10.58 -14.82
C GLY A 130 -17.22 11.88 -15.65
N ALA A 131 -18.43 12.32 -15.99
CA ALA A 131 -18.64 13.56 -16.74
C ALA A 131 -18.11 14.81 -16.01
N LEU A 132 -18.23 14.87 -14.68
CA LEU A 132 -17.65 15.95 -13.86
C LEU A 132 -16.12 15.98 -13.96
N LEU A 133 -15.49 14.82 -13.75
CA LEU A 133 -14.03 14.68 -13.79
C LEU A 133 -13.47 15.00 -15.19
N ASP A 134 -14.17 14.62 -16.27
CA ASP A 134 -13.78 14.93 -17.65
C ASP A 134 -13.83 16.43 -17.93
N ARG A 135 -14.93 17.13 -17.56
CA ARG A 135 -15.02 18.59 -17.69
C ARG A 135 -13.93 19.32 -16.92
N LEU A 136 -13.68 18.90 -15.67
CA LEU A 136 -12.60 19.49 -14.85
C LEU A 136 -11.22 19.24 -15.47
N HIS A 137 -11.00 18.06 -16.03
CA HIS A 137 -9.75 17.72 -16.71
C HIS A 137 -9.55 18.56 -17.98
N GLU A 138 -10.58 18.75 -18.79
CA GLU A 138 -10.54 19.61 -19.98
C GLU A 138 -10.23 21.06 -19.59
N ASN A 139 -10.77 21.53 -18.47
CA ASN A 139 -10.58 22.87 -17.94
C ASN A 139 -9.43 22.97 -16.91
N ARG A 140 -8.51 22.01 -16.87
CA ARG A 140 -7.45 21.92 -15.85
C ARG A 140 -6.57 23.17 -15.72
N ALA A 141 -6.47 23.99 -16.77
CA ALA A 141 -5.73 25.24 -16.73
C ALA A 141 -6.37 26.30 -15.78
N LEU A 142 -7.66 26.15 -15.47
CA LEU A 142 -8.40 27.02 -14.55
C LEU A 142 -8.36 26.52 -13.10
N LEU A 143 -7.86 25.30 -12.86
CA LEU A 143 -7.75 24.69 -11.53
C LEU A 143 -6.44 25.11 -10.88
N ASP A 144 -6.44 25.23 -9.56
CA ASP A 144 -5.19 25.28 -8.78
C ASP A 144 -4.48 23.92 -8.75
N GLU A 145 -3.33 23.84 -8.13
CA GLU A 145 -2.50 22.64 -8.09
C GLU A 145 -3.21 21.49 -7.36
N THR A 146 -3.89 21.77 -6.26
CA THR A 146 -4.60 20.78 -5.45
C THR A 146 -5.76 20.14 -6.22
N HIS A 147 -6.64 20.96 -6.81
CA HIS A 147 -7.77 20.43 -7.60
C HIS A 147 -7.30 19.67 -8.85
N ARG A 148 -6.20 20.11 -9.50
CA ARG A 148 -5.59 19.34 -10.60
C ARG A 148 -5.15 17.95 -10.15
N ALA A 149 -4.51 17.87 -8.97
CA ALA A 149 -4.07 16.60 -8.40
C ALA A 149 -5.27 15.72 -8.03
N GLN A 150 -6.30 16.25 -7.38
CA GLN A 150 -7.54 15.52 -7.05
C GLN A 150 -8.18 14.92 -8.31
N VAL A 151 -8.36 15.71 -9.35
CA VAL A 151 -8.93 15.24 -10.63
C VAL A 151 -8.06 14.14 -11.24
N LYS A 152 -6.72 14.30 -11.23
CA LYS A 152 -5.77 13.28 -11.71
C LYS A 152 -5.97 11.97 -10.96
N ILE A 153 -6.03 12.01 -9.62
CA ILE A 153 -6.14 10.84 -8.76
C ILE A 153 -7.51 10.17 -8.91
N LEU A 154 -8.60 10.91 -8.81
CA LEU A 154 -9.94 10.35 -8.93
C LEU A 154 -10.20 9.72 -10.32
N ARG A 155 -9.67 10.32 -11.40
CA ARG A 155 -9.73 9.72 -12.74
C ARG A 155 -8.96 8.39 -12.79
N ARG A 156 -7.79 8.34 -12.18
CA ARG A 156 -6.99 7.11 -12.09
C ARG A 156 -7.72 6.03 -11.31
N ASP A 157 -8.19 6.35 -10.10
CA ASP A 157 -8.89 5.41 -9.24
C ASP A 157 -10.18 4.88 -9.93
N ARG A 158 -10.94 5.77 -10.58
CA ARG A 158 -12.10 5.39 -11.40
C ARG A 158 -11.73 4.46 -12.56
N SER A 159 -10.62 4.71 -13.26
CA SER A 159 -10.21 3.91 -14.43
C SER A 159 -9.84 2.47 -14.09
N GLN A 160 -9.57 2.17 -12.82
CA GLN A 160 -9.33 0.81 -12.36
C GLN A 160 -10.63 0.00 -12.20
N LEU A 161 -11.79 0.67 -12.13
CA LEU A 161 -13.07 0.08 -11.75
C LEU A 161 -14.13 0.16 -12.86
N VAL A 162 -14.21 1.30 -13.55
CA VAL A 162 -15.39 1.67 -14.36
C VAL A 162 -15.63 0.76 -15.55
N ASP A 163 -14.59 0.26 -16.18
CA ASP A 163 -14.66 -0.60 -17.36
C ASP A 163 -14.67 -2.10 -17.02
N VAL A 164 -14.57 -2.46 -15.73
CA VAL A 164 -14.64 -3.84 -15.28
C VAL A 164 -16.12 -4.22 -15.05
N PRO A 165 -16.66 -5.22 -15.77
CA PRO A 165 -18.03 -5.68 -15.57
C PRO A 165 -18.32 -6.06 -14.11
N VAL A 166 -19.53 -5.73 -13.62
CA VAL A 166 -19.95 -6.01 -12.23
C VAL A 166 -19.86 -7.50 -11.91
N GLU A 167 -20.15 -8.36 -12.90
CA GLU A 167 -20.03 -9.82 -12.74
C GLU A 167 -18.58 -10.24 -12.45
N LEU A 168 -17.58 -9.66 -13.12
CA LEU A 168 -16.16 -9.97 -12.86
C LEU A 168 -15.74 -9.48 -11.47
N GLN A 169 -16.20 -8.30 -11.06
CA GLN A 169 -15.92 -7.75 -9.72
C GLN A 169 -16.54 -8.64 -8.62
N SER A 170 -17.81 -9.02 -8.77
CA SER A 170 -18.50 -9.92 -7.83
C SER A 170 -17.84 -11.29 -7.78
N ASN A 171 -17.42 -11.83 -8.95
CA ASN A 171 -16.67 -13.07 -9.02
C ASN A 171 -15.32 -12.97 -8.33
N PHE A 172 -14.64 -11.83 -8.44
CA PHE A 172 -13.35 -11.60 -7.79
C PHE A 172 -13.49 -11.64 -6.26
N VAL A 173 -14.44 -10.90 -5.69
CA VAL A 173 -14.70 -10.91 -4.24
C VAL A 173 -15.02 -12.31 -3.74
N ARG A 174 -15.91 -13.05 -4.44
CA ARG A 174 -16.25 -14.43 -4.07
C ARG A 174 -15.05 -15.36 -4.15
N LEU A 175 -14.29 -15.29 -5.26
CA LEU A 175 -13.16 -16.19 -5.49
C LEU A 175 -12.00 -15.91 -4.51
N THR A 176 -11.71 -14.66 -4.17
CA THR A 176 -10.67 -14.32 -3.18
C THR A 176 -11.07 -14.78 -1.78
N THR A 177 -12.34 -14.66 -1.40
CA THR A 177 -12.85 -15.19 -0.13
C THR A 177 -12.64 -16.72 -0.04
N GLU A 178 -13.11 -17.45 -1.06
CA GLU A 178 -12.92 -18.91 -1.14
C GLU A 178 -11.44 -19.32 -1.20
N ALA A 179 -10.64 -18.58 -1.96
CA ALA A 179 -9.22 -18.86 -2.13
C ALA A 179 -8.44 -18.65 -0.84
N ASN A 180 -8.80 -17.64 -0.03
CA ASN A 180 -8.15 -17.40 1.26
C ASN A 180 -8.41 -18.55 2.26
N GLU A 181 -9.66 -19.03 2.33
CA GLU A 181 -9.99 -20.20 3.17
C GLU A 181 -9.25 -21.47 2.73
N VAL A 182 -9.18 -21.69 1.41
CA VAL A 182 -8.48 -22.85 0.83
C VAL A 182 -6.97 -22.73 1.03
N TRP A 183 -6.40 -21.52 0.91
CA TRP A 183 -4.98 -21.26 1.17
C TRP A 183 -4.63 -21.57 2.64
N GLU A 184 -5.46 -21.16 3.59
CA GLU A 184 -5.25 -21.46 5.00
C GLU A 184 -5.29 -22.99 5.26
N GLN A 185 -6.24 -23.71 4.66
CA GLN A 185 -6.29 -25.17 4.74
C GLN A 185 -5.06 -25.83 4.12
N ALA A 186 -4.65 -25.40 2.92
CA ALA A 186 -3.46 -25.90 2.22
C ALA A 186 -2.19 -25.67 3.04
N LYS A 187 -2.03 -24.48 3.63
CA LYS A 187 -0.90 -24.14 4.50
C LYS A 187 -0.85 -25.00 5.76
N ASN A 188 -2.00 -25.20 6.43
CA ASN A 188 -2.10 -26.00 7.65
C ASN A 188 -1.86 -27.49 7.40
N SER A 189 -2.19 -28.00 6.21
CA SER A 189 -1.99 -29.41 5.82
C SER A 189 -0.72 -29.67 4.99
N ASP A 190 0.04 -28.62 4.66
CA ASP A 190 1.19 -28.66 3.74
C ASP A 190 0.83 -29.23 2.34
N ASP A 191 -0.38 -29.00 1.88
CA ASP A 191 -0.90 -29.55 0.62
C ASP A 191 -1.18 -28.45 -0.42
N TRP A 192 -0.18 -28.19 -1.28
CA TRP A 192 -0.30 -27.25 -2.40
C TRP A 192 -1.43 -27.59 -3.38
N SER A 193 -1.75 -28.88 -3.54
CA SER A 193 -2.75 -29.32 -4.50
C SER A 193 -4.15 -28.79 -4.22
N LEU A 194 -4.44 -28.40 -2.98
CA LEU A 194 -5.69 -27.75 -2.61
C LEU A 194 -5.77 -26.32 -3.16
N PHE A 195 -4.69 -25.56 -3.08
CA PHE A 195 -4.68 -24.13 -3.45
C PHE A 195 -4.43 -23.91 -4.96
N ALA A 196 -3.65 -24.77 -5.61
CA ALA A 196 -3.26 -24.58 -7.02
C ALA A 196 -4.44 -24.31 -7.98
N PRO A 197 -5.57 -25.02 -7.92
CA PRO A 197 -6.72 -24.73 -8.80
C PRO A 197 -7.36 -23.36 -8.54
N LYS A 198 -7.31 -22.88 -7.29
CA LYS A 198 -7.81 -21.54 -6.93
C LYS A 198 -6.88 -20.46 -7.46
N LEU A 199 -5.57 -20.68 -7.38
CA LEU A 199 -4.56 -19.77 -7.92
C LEU A 199 -4.71 -19.63 -9.44
N ASP A 200 -4.85 -20.73 -10.19
CA ASP A 200 -5.11 -20.67 -11.64
C ASP A 200 -6.39 -19.88 -11.96
N SER A 201 -7.46 -20.11 -11.19
CA SER A 201 -8.73 -19.39 -11.37
C SER A 201 -8.59 -17.88 -11.08
N LEU A 202 -7.82 -17.50 -10.06
CA LEU A 202 -7.54 -16.10 -9.73
C LEU A 202 -6.72 -15.41 -10.82
N ILE A 203 -5.72 -16.11 -11.38
CA ILE A 203 -4.88 -15.58 -12.46
C ILE A 203 -5.74 -15.30 -13.71
N GLU A 204 -6.57 -16.24 -14.12
CA GLU A 204 -7.43 -16.04 -15.30
C GLU A 204 -8.44 -14.92 -15.07
N LEU A 205 -9.08 -14.87 -13.91
CA LEU A 205 -10.01 -13.78 -13.58
C LEU A 205 -9.32 -12.41 -13.56
N ARG A 206 -8.12 -12.31 -13.01
CA ARG A 206 -7.33 -11.05 -13.03
C ARG A 206 -6.95 -10.64 -14.45
N LYS A 207 -6.59 -11.60 -15.32
CA LYS A 207 -6.35 -11.32 -16.75
C LYS A 207 -7.61 -10.78 -17.43
N GLU A 208 -8.78 -11.39 -17.21
CA GLU A 208 -10.06 -10.92 -17.76
C GLU A 208 -10.38 -9.49 -17.28
N MET A 209 -10.21 -9.21 -15.99
CA MET A 209 -10.40 -7.85 -15.44
C MET A 209 -9.44 -6.84 -16.06
N CYS A 210 -8.17 -7.18 -16.22
CA CYS A 210 -7.19 -6.32 -16.88
C CYS A 210 -7.55 -6.07 -18.35
N GLN A 211 -8.02 -7.09 -19.05
CA GLN A 211 -8.43 -7.00 -20.44
C GLN A 211 -9.66 -6.11 -20.62
N ALA A 212 -10.60 -6.15 -19.66
CA ALA A 212 -11.74 -5.25 -19.64
C ALA A 212 -11.33 -3.78 -19.42
N ARG A 213 -10.30 -3.53 -18.60
CA ARG A 213 -9.77 -2.18 -18.32
C ARG A 213 -9.01 -1.59 -19.51
N ASP A 214 -8.10 -2.36 -20.10
CA ASP A 214 -7.28 -1.93 -21.23
C ASP A 214 -6.69 -3.14 -21.97
N ALA A 215 -7.40 -3.60 -23.00
CA ALA A 215 -6.97 -4.75 -23.81
C ALA A 215 -5.68 -4.51 -24.64
N SER A 216 -5.21 -3.27 -24.72
CA SER A 216 -3.98 -2.93 -25.43
C SER A 216 -2.70 -3.15 -24.61
N LYS A 217 -2.84 -3.33 -23.29
CA LYS A 217 -1.74 -3.51 -22.35
C LYS A 217 -1.61 -4.96 -21.89
N ASP A 218 -0.40 -5.32 -21.54
CA ASP A 218 -0.15 -6.59 -20.87
C ASP A 218 -0.79 -6.59 -19.46
N PRO A 219 -1.49 -7.65 -19.06
CA PRO A 219 -2.13 -7.72 -17.74
C PRO A 219 -1.18 -7.48 -16.58
N TYR A 220 0.04 -8.04 -16.64
CA TYR A 220 0.98 -7.87 -15.51
C TYR A 220 1.51 -6.44 -15.42
N ASP A 221 1.69 -5.73 -16.54
CA ASP A 221 2.08 -4.33 -16.54
C ASP A 221 1.00 -3.42 -15.91
N LEU A 222 -0.29 -3.73 -16.12
CA LEU A 222 -1.38 -3.04 -15.44
C LEU A 222 -1.36 -3.30 -13.93
N LEU A 223 -1.20 -4.57 -13.52
CA LEU A 223 -1.17 -4.95 -12.11
C LEU A 223 0.03 -4.34 -11.37
N LEU A 224 1.21 -4.32 -11.96
CA LEU A 224 2.38 -3.63 -11.42
C LEU A 224 2.12 -2.13 -11.24
N SER A 225 1.49 -1.50 -12.24
CA SER A 225 1.16 -0.07 -12.22
C SER A 225 0.07 0.29 -11.21
N ASP A 226 -0.78 -0.66 -10.79
CA ASP A 226 -1.78 -0.43 -9.75
C ASP A 226 -1.14 -0.14 -8.39
N PHE A 227 -0.01 -0.78 -8.07
CA PHE A 227 0.71 -0.62 -6.81
C PHE A 227 1.81 0.44 -6.87
N GLU A 228 2.45 0.60 -8.04
CA GLU A 228 3.47 1.62 -8.29
C GLU A 228 3.24 2.28 -9.64
N HIS A 229 2.55 3.41 -9.63
CA HIS A 229 2.03 4.04 -10.84
C HIS A 229 3.12 4.37 -11.88
N GLY A 230 2.87 3.91 -13.10
CA GLY A 230 3.74 4.14 -14.25
C GLY A 230 4.97 3.21 -14.31
N THR A 231 5.01 2.15 -13.48
CA THR A 231 5.96 1.05 -13.63
C THR A 231 5.38 -0.07 -14.52
N ASN A 232 6.24 -0.94 -14.98
CA ASN A 232 5.94 -2.07 -15.83
C ASN A 232 7.02 -3.15 -15.69
N ARG A 233 6.90 -4.26 -16.41
CA ARG A 233 7.90 -5.35 -16.41
C ARG A 233 9.28 -4.90 -16.88
N GLU A 234 9.39 -4.02 -17.85
CA GLU A 234 10.68 -3.51 -18.33
C GLU A 234 11.44 -2.80 -17.20
N PHE A 235 10.75 -1.95 -16.46
CA PHE A 235 11.30 -1.27 -15.28
C PHE A 235 11.75 -2.28 -14.21
N TYR A 236 10.89 -3.22 -13.82
CA TYR A 236 11.22 -4.19 -12.78
C TYR A 236 12.25 -5.23 -13.23
N ASN A 237 12.26 -5.63 -14.50
CA ASN A 237 13.32 -6.49 -15.04
C ASN A 237 14.69 -5.82 -14.93
N THR A 238 14.78 -4.53 -15.28
CA THR A 238 16.02 -3.75 -15.13
C THR A 238 16.42 -3.68 -13.67
N PHE A 239 15.50 -3.34 -12.79
CA PHE A 239 15.72 -3.25 -11.35
C PHE A 239 16.21 -4.57 -10.75
N PHE A 240 15.48 -5.66 -10.94
CA PHE A 240 15.81 -6.95 -10.34
C PHE A 240 17.03 -7.63 -10.98
N ASN A 241 17.33 -7.39 -12.24
CA ASN A 241 18.58 -7.88 -12.84
C ASN A 241 19.80 -7.25 -12.14
N ASN A 242 19.79 -5.93 -11.93
CA ASN A 242 20.86 -5.26 -11.17
C ASN A 242 20.97 -5.78 -9.73
N VAL A 243 19.84 -5.95 -9.04
CA VAL A 243 19.81 -6.51 -7.68
C VAL A 243 20.40 -7.93 -7.67
N LYS A 244 19.97 -8.78 -8.58
CA LYS A 244 20.43 -10.17 -8.69
C LYS A 244 21.94 -10.28 -8.96
N GLU A 245 22.44 -9.49 -9.91
CA GLU A 245 23.86 -9.49 -10.30
C GLU A 245 24.79 -9.11 -9.13
N VAL A 246 24.33 -8.22 -8.23
CA VAL A 246 25.15 -7.76 -7.11
C VAL A 246 24.87 -8.56 -5.83
N VAL A 247 23.60 -8.79 -5.49
CA VAL A 247 23.25 -9.32 -4.17
C VAL A 247 23.51 -10.83 -4.07
N VAL A 248 23.25 -11.61 -5.12
CA VAL A 248 23.48 -13.07 -5.07
C VAL A 248 24.96 -13.42 -4.78
N PRO A 249 25.97 -12.86 -5.49
CA PRO A 249 27.36 -13.12 -5.13
C PRO A 249 27.74 -12.53 -3.76
N LEU A 250 27.22 -11.36 -3.39
CA LEU A 250 27.50 -10.75 -2.10
C LEU A 250 27.00 -11.62 -0.92
N VAL A 251 25.83 -12.23 -1.03
CA VAL A 251 25.33 -13.21 -0.05
C VAL A 251 26.28 -14.40 0.06
N ALA A 252 26.72 -14.96 -1.07
CA ALA A 252 27.66 -16.08 -1.09
C ALA A 252 29.00 -15.70 -0.41
N ASP A 253 29.52 -14.51 -0.70
CA ASP A 253 30.78 -14.01 -0.09
C ASP A 253 30.62 -13.79 1.41
N CYS A 254 29.49 -13.22 1.86
CA CYS A 254 29.19 -13.07 3.28
C CYS A 254 29.13 -14.44 3.99
N MET A 255 28.48 -15.42 3.39
CA MET A 255 28.38 -16.78 3.96
C MET A 255 29.75 -17.50 4.00
N ALA A 256 30.61 -17.26 3.03
CA ALA A 256 31.96 -17.84 2.97
C ALA A 256 32.98 -17.12 3.88
N SER A 257 32.68 -15.91 4.34
CA SER A 257 33.62 -15.12 5.17
C SER A 257 33.94 -15.82 6.48
N LYS A 258 35.22 -15.70 6.90
CA LYS A 258 35.67 -16.14 8.23
C LYS A 258 35.17 -15.22 9.35
N ARG A 259 34.81 -13.98 9.03
CA ARG A 259 34.24 -13.02 9.97
C ARG A 259 32.73 -13.14 9.98
N GLN A 260 32.20 -13.85 10.96
CA GLN A 260 30.76 -14.07 11.11
C GLN A 260 30.22 -13.27 12.30
N PRO A 261 29.18 -12.42 12.11
CA PRO A 261 28.46 -11.78 13.20
C PRO A 261 27.86 -12.79 14.18
N SER A 262 27.87 -12.47 15.46
CA SER A 262 27.32 -13.34 16.52
C SER A 262 26.04 -12.75 17.09
N THR A 263 24.97 -13.55 17.14
CA THR A 263 23.69 -13.18 17.79
C THR A 263 23.69 -13.42 19.30
N LYS A 264 24.67 -14.19 19.82
CA LYS A 264 24.74 -14.57 21.24
C LYS A 264 24.59 -13.43 22.23
N PRO A 265 25.14 -12.20 21.99
CA PRO A 265 24.98 -11.09 22.92
C PRO A 265 23.51 -10.65 23.12
N LEU A 266 22.62 -10.99 22.19
CA LEU A 266 21.21 -10.60 22.18
C LEU A 266 20.26 -11.79 22.46
N GLU A 267 20.83 -12.96 22.75
CA GLU A 267 20.05 -14.13 23.15
C GLU A 267 19.62 -14.01 24.60
N GLY A 268 18.39 -14.43 24.90
CA GLY A 268 17.86 -14.42 26.26
C GLY A 268 16.35 -14.27 26.30
N LYS A 269 15.86 -14.05 27.52
CA LYS A 269 14.44 -13.79 27.76
C LYS A 269 14.25 -12.30 28.06
N PHE A 270 13.37 -11.67 27.29
CA PHE A 270 13.05 -10.26 27.37
C PHE A 270 11.56 -10.12 27.71
N ASP A 271 11.27 -9.54 28.86
CA ASP A 271 9.89 -9.34 29.33
C ASP A 271 9.06 -8.55 28.31
N VAL A 272 7.93 -9.13 27.90
CA VAL A 272 7.06 -8.58 26.85
C VAL A 272 6.52 -7.20 27.23
N ASN A 273 6.18 -6.95 28.50
CA ASN A 273 5.67 -5.62 28.90
C ASN A 273 6.76 -4.56 28.80
N ARG A 274 8.00 -4.90 29.15
CA ARG A 274 9.14 -3.98 28.96
C ARG A 274 9.48 -3.75 27.51
N GLN A 275 9.22 -4.71 26.61
CA GLN A 275 9.32 -4.48 25.17
C GLN A 275 8.28 -3.44 24.69
N TRP A 276 7.06 -3.44 25.24
CA TRP A 276 6.06 -2.42 24.94
C TRP A 276 6.41 -1.05 25.52
N ASP A 277 7.10 -0.97 26.65
CA ASP A 277 7.61 0.31 27.16
C ASP A 277 8.78 0.82 26.29
N LEU A 278 9.63 -0.08 25.80
CA LEU A 278 10.66 0.25 24.80
C LEU A 278 10.02 0.74 23.50
N ALA A 279 8.96 0.10 23.02
CA ALA A 279 8.21 0.50 21.81
C ALA A 279 7.72 1.97 21.91
N LYS A 280 7.18 2.38 23.07
CA LYS A 280 6.78 3.78 23.31
C LYS A 280 7.97 4.75 23.27
N ASP A 281 9.12 4.34 23.77
CA ASP A 281 10.33 5.16 23.69
C ASP A 281 10.85 5.25 22.24
N LEU A 282 10.70 4.19 21.43
CA LEU A 282 11.00 4.21 19.98
C LEU A 282 10.08 5.17 19.21
N VAL A 283 8.79 5.17 19.51
CA VAL A 283 7.84 6.16 18.94
C VAL A 283 8.33 7.58 19.19
N LYS A 284 8.76 7.88 20.43
CA LYS A 284 9.26 9.21 20.82
C LYS A 284 10.54 9.61 20.10
N ILE A 285 11.51 8.68 20.00
CA ILE A 285 12.79 8.97 19.33
C ILE A 285 12.61 9.17 17.83
N GLN A 286 11.64 8.46 17.22
CA GLN A 286 11.27 8.68 15.82
C GLN A 286 10.40 9.93 15.62
N GLY A 287 9.75 10.44 16.67
CA GLY A 287 9.06 11.72 16.72
C GLY A 287 7.69 11.72 16.07
N LEU A 288 6.90 10.64 16.27
CA LEU A 288 5.48 10.65 15.95
C LEU A 288 4.75 11.67 16.84
N ASP A 289 3.70 12.28 16.31
CA ASP A 289 2.81 13.17 17.06
C ASP A 289 2.05 12.36 18.12
N GLU A 290 2.26 12.70 19.40
CA GLU A 290 1.70 11.97 20.54
C GLU A 290 0.15 12.05 20.60
N ASP A 291 -0.45 13.06 19.99
CA ASP A 291 -1.89 13.24 19.95
C ASP A 291 -2.58 12.58 18.73
N ALA A 292 -1.79 11.97 17.84
CA ALA A 292 -2.26 11.47 16.55
C ALA A 292 -1.90 10.00 16.27
N TYR A 293 -1.55 9.20 17.29
CA TYR A 293 -1.31 7.77 17.08
C TYR A 293 -1.92 6.89 18.17
N TRP A 294 -2.11 5.62 17.84
CA TRP A 294 -2.46 4.56 18.79
C TRP A 294 -1.58 3.33 18.56
N LEU A 295 -1.13 2.69 19.67
CA LEU A 295 -0.33 1.45 19.62
C LEU A 295 -1.21 0.23 19.84
N GLY A 296 -1.25 -0.66 18.85
CA GLY A 296 -1.95 -1.93 18.87
C GLY A 296 -1.03 -3.13 19.06
N LYS A 297 -1.61 -4.23 19.56
CA LYS A 297 -0.96 -5.54 19.64
C LYS A 297 -1.54 -6.46 18.60
N THR A 298 -0.69 -7.06 17.78
CA THR A 298 -1.08 -8.00 16.73
C THR A 298 0.00 -9.06 16.53
N GLU A 299 -0.31 -10.12 15.83
CA GLU A 299 0.68 -11.13 15.47
C GLU A 299 1.54 -10.66 14.28
N HIS A 300 0.92 -9.96 13.34
CA HIS A 300 1.60 -9.37 12.18
C HIS A 300 1.62 -7.85 12.33
N PRO A 301 2.81 -7.21 12.43
CA PRO A 301 2.91 -5.76 12.46
C PRO A 301 2.27 -5.12 11.24
N TYR A 302 1.62 -3.98 11.44
CA TYR A 302 1.10 -3.14 10.36
C TYR A 302 0.80 -1.73 10.84
N THR A 303 0.79 -0.81 9.90
CA THR A 303 0.33 0.56 10.10
C THR A 303 -0.94 0.81 9.31
N GLY A 304 -1.90 1.45 9.91
CA GLY A 304 -3.18 1.81 9.30
C GLY A 304 -3.76 3.04 9.98
N GLY A 305 -5.04 3.26 9.78
CA GLY A 305 -5.74 4.36 10.44
C GLY A 305 -6.80 4.99 9.55
N PRO A 306 -7.73 5.74 10.15
CA PRO A 306 -8.85 6.32 9.41
C PRO A 306 -8.43 7.51 8.53
N GLY A 307 -7.32 8.17 8.84
CA GLY A 307 -6.84 9.33 8.10
C GLY A 307 -5.60 9.96 8.75
N ILE A 308 -5.06 10.99 8.11
CA ILE A 308 -3.77 11.62 8.49
C ILE A 308 -3.72 12.22 9.90
N GLY A 309 -4.84 12.48 10.52
CA GLY A 309 -4.92 12.95 11.90
C GLY A 309 -4.93 11.84 12.94
N PHE A 310 -4.96 10.57 12.54
CA PHE A 310 -4.96 9.44 13.47
C PHE A 310 -4.42 8.19 12.78
N VAL A 311 -3.23 7.78 13.16
CA VAL A 311 -2.58 6.57 12.66
C VAL A 311 -2.51 5.50 13.74
N MET A 312 -2.72 4.26 13.37
CA MET A 312 -2.53 3.11 14.23
C MET A 312 -1.23 2.41 13.85
N VAL A 313 -0.39 2.17 14.84
CA VAL A 313 0.81 1.35 14.72
C VAL A 313 0.57 0.06 15.50
N ALA A 314 0.55 -1.07 14.83
CA ALA A 314 0.37 -2.37 15.46
C ALA A 314 1.65 -3.20 15.33
N SER A 315 2.06 -3.87 16.41
CA SER A 315 3.27 -4.66 16.46
C SER A 315 3.12 -5.88 17.38
N HIS A 316 4.17 -6.68 17.46
CA HIS A 316 4.27 -7.84 18.32
C HIS A 316 5.49 -7.78 19.25
N ALA A 317 5.54 -8.65 20.26
CA ALA A 317 6.68 -8.79 21.12
C ALA A 317 6.86 -10.25 21.52
N TYR A 318 8.05 -10.81 21.27
CA TYR A 318 8.39 -12.19 21.61
C TYR A 318 9.42 -12.24 22.74
N GLU A 319 9.19 -13.09 23.74
CA GLU A 319 10.05 -13.21 24.92
C GLU A 319 11.52 -13.56 24.54
N ASN A 320 11.73 -14.28 23.46
CA ASN A 320 13.04 -14.76 23.01
C ASN A 320 13.64 -13.97 21.85
N ASN A 321 12.96 -12.91 21.36
CA ASN A 321 13.43 -12.11 20.22
C ASN A 321 13.04 -10.62 20.38
N VAL A 322 13.84 -9.88 21.13
CA VAL A 322 13.61 -8.44 21.35
C VAL A 322 13.80 -7.61 20.08
N LEU A 323 14.67 -8.06 19.16
CA LEU A 323 14.94 -7.33 17.92
C LEU A 323 13.73 -7.31 16.98
N SER A 324 12.93 -8.37 16.99
CA SER A 324 11.69 -8.41 16.19
C SER A 324 10.77 -7.21 16.52
N ASN A 325 10.51 -6.97 17.82
CA ASN A 325 9.72 -5.80 18.24
C ASN A 325 10.41 -4.48 17.87
N VAL A 326 11.71 -4.35 18.12
CA VAL A 326 12.47 -3.11 17.87
C VAL A 326 12.40 -2.71 16.41
N TYR A 327 12.72 -3.63 15.49
CA TYR A 327 12.77 -3.31 14.06
C TYR A 327 11.38 -3.20 13.44
N SER A 328 10.40 -3.99 13.90
CA SER A 328 9.01 -3.79 13.52
C SER A 328 8.49 -2.41 13.94
N MET A 329 8.81 -1.95 15.16
CA MET A 329 8.41 -0.61 15.59
C MET A 329 9.08 0.49 14.77
N LEU A 330 10.37 0.35 14.44
CA LEU A 330 11.06 1.33 13.59
C LEU A 330 10.45 1.37 12.18
N HIS A 331 10.07 0.23 11.64
CA HIS A 331 9.41 0.06 10.36
C HIS A 331 8.02 0.71 10.36
N GLU A 332 7.13 0.27 11.24
CA GLU A 332 5.74 0.72 11.27
C GLU A 332 5.62 2.22 11.61
N ASN A 333 6.48 2.72 12.49
CA ASN A 333 6.56 4.16 12.74
C ASN A 333 7.01 4.95 11.50
N GLY A 334 7.80 4.36 10.60
CA GLY A 334 8.16 5.00 9.33
C GLY A 334 6.95 5.21 8.42
N HIS A 335 6.06 4.22 8.32
CA HIS A 335 4.77 4.36 7.65
C HIS A 335 3.89 5.44 8.31
N ALA A 336 3.83 5.42 9.65
CA ALA A 336 3.03 6.38 10.41
C ALA A 336 3.51 7.82 10.25
N LEU A 337 4.83 8.04 10.23
CA LEU A 337 5.42 9.36 9.98
C LEU A 337 5.07 9.90 8.58
N TYR A 338 5.00 9.03 7.58
CA TYR A 338 4.57 9.43 6.25
C TYR A 338 3.14 9.96 6.29
N GLU A 339 2.20 9.19 6.83
CA GLU A 339 0.79 9.60 6.93
C GLU A 339 0.62 10.89 7.74
N GLN A 340 1.28 11.01 8.90
CA GLN A 340 1.22 12.23 9.74
C GLN A 340 1.89 13.45 9.09
N GLY A 341 2.87 13.23 8.20
CA GLY A 341 3.60 14.28 7.49
C GLY A 341 2.90 14.85 6.26
N ILE A 342 1.76 14.28 5.85
CA ILE A 342 0.96 14.76 4.71
C ILE A 342 0.37 16.14 5.04
N ASN A 343 0.34 17.01 4.03
CA ASN A 343 -0.22 18.35 4.18
C ASN A 343 -1.65 18.29 4.73
N TRP A 344 -1.86 18.90 5.89
CA TRP A 344 -3.14 18.92 6.60
C TRP A 344 -4.31 19.44 5.76
N GLU A 345 -4.05 20.27 4.76
CA GLU A 345 -5.07 20.77 3.83
C GLU A 345 -5.68 19.67 2.96
N TYR A 346 -5.01 18.52 2.82
CA TYR A 346 -5.50 17.35 2.06
C TYR A 346 -6.46 16.45 2.85
N ARG A 347 -6.66 16.67 4.16
CA ARG A 347 -7.33 15.76 5.11
C ARG A 347 -8.72 15.23 4.73
N PHE A 348 -9.43 15.86 3.82
CA PHE A 348 -10.77 15.44 3.36
C PHE A 348 -10.79 15.11 1.87
N THR A 349 -9.66 14.79 1.31
CA THR A 349 -9.51 14.56 -0.13
C THR A 349 -8.83 13.24 -0.43
N SER A 350 -8.92 12.80 -1.67
CA SER A 350 -8.23 11.63 -2.20
C SER A 350 -6.70 11.73 -2.17
N LEU A 351 -6.16 12.89 -1.79
CA LEU A 351 -4.72 13.13 -1.65
C LEU A 351 -4.18 12.79 -0.25
N SER A 352 -5.05 12.49 0.72
CA SER A 352 -4.71 12.34 2.14
C SER A 352 -4.15 10.97 2.52
N THR A 353 -3.30 10.37 1.71
CA THR A 353 -2.52 9.16 2.01
C THR A 353 -1.26 9.14 1.15
N GLY A 354 -0.35 8.19 1.40
CA GLY A 354 0.86 8.01 0.60
C GLY A 354 0.58 7.67 -0.87
N THR A 355 1.48 8.07 -1.78
CA THR A 355 1.21 8.05 -3.22
C THR A 355 1.20 6.66 -3.86
N SER A 356 2.00 5.74 -3.34
CA SER A 356 2.13 4.36 -3.83
C SER A 356 2.63 3.43 -2.74
N MET A 357 2.52 2.11 -2.97
CA MET A 357 3.02 1.12 -2.02
C MET A 357 4.55 1.15 -1.92
N GLY A 358 5.27 1.32 -3.03
CA GLY A 358 6.73 1.45 -3.00
C GLY A 358 7.21 2.71 -2.30
N MET A 359 6.50 3.84 -2.49
CA MET A 359 6.82 5.07 -1.77
C MET A 359 6.53 4.94 -0.27
N HIS A 360 5.44 4.29 0.10
CA HIS A 360 5.07 4.03 1.50
C HIS A 360 6.10 3.12 2.19
N GLU A 361 6.47 2.02 1.52
CA GLU A 361 7.51 1.10 2.01
C GLU A 361 8.89 1.77 2.07
N SER A 362 9.14 2.79 1.25
CA SER A 362 10.42 3.51 1.32
C SER A 362 10.59 4.27 2.63
N GLN A 363 9.50 4.69 3.27
CA GLN A 363 9.54 5.40 4.54
C GLN A 363 9.75 4.43 5.71
N SER A 364 9.08 3.30 5.72
CA SER A 364 9.28 2.23 6.71
C SER A 364 10.70 1.68 6.65
N ARG A 365 11.16 1.29 5.44
CA ARG A 365 12.51 0.78 5.23
C ARG A 365 13.59 1.82 5.49
N PHE A 366 13.29 3.10 5.30
CA PHE A 366 14.25 4.15 5.64
C PHE A 366 14.56 4.14 7.13
N PHE A 367 13.56 4.15 7.98
CA PHE A 367 13.78 4.13 9.43
C PHE A 367 14.25 2.77 9.94
N GLU A 368 13.84 1.67 9.35
CA GLU A 368 14.33 0.34 9.71
C GLU A 368 15.79 0.13 9.27
N ASN A 369 16.08 0.25 7.96
CA ASN A 369 17.34 -0.19 7.35
C ASN A 369 18.43 0.89 7.42
N TYR A 370 18.09 2.16 7.05
CA TYR A 370 19.10 3.21 6.91
C TYR A 370 19.38 3.94 8.22
N VAL A 371 18.40 3.97 9.14
CA VAL A 371 18.57 4.48 10.50
C VAL A 371 18.80 3.32 11.47
N GLY A 372 17.81 2.47 11.69
CA GLY A 372 17.78 1.42 12.72
C GLY A 372 18.92 0.41 12.61
N LEU A 373 19.17 -0.09 11.39
CA LEU A 373 20.26 -1.02 11.10
C LEU A 373 21.60 -0.35 10.76
N SER A 374 21.74 0.97 11.00
CA SER A 374 23.03 1.67 10.86
C SER A 374 23.95 1.45 12.05
N GLU A 375 25.27 1.50 11.82
CA GLU A 375 26.24 1.45 12.91
C GLU A 375 26.15 2.69 13.81
N ALA A 376 25.87 3.84 13.22
CA ALA A 376 25.76 5.12 13.94
C ALA A 376 24.58 5.13 14.94
N PHE A 377 23.42 4.59 14.57
CA PHE A 377 22.26 4.53 15.46
C PHE A 377 22.35 3.42 16.52
N ALA A 378 23.28 2.49 16.38
CA ALA A 378 23.42 1.37 17.33
C ALA A 378 23.73 1.82 18.75
N GLU A 379 24.47 2.93 18.97
CA GLU A 379 24.75 3.43 20.33
C GLU A 379 23.49 4.02 20.99
N PRO A 380 22.75 4.99 20.42
CA PRO A 380 21.52 5.45 21.04
C PRO A 380 20.49 4.32 21.22
N LEU A 381 20.39 3.38 20.27
CA LEU A 381 19.49 2.25 20.38
C LEU A 381 19.84 1.31 21.54
N ILE A 382 21.10 0.92 21.68
CA ILE A 382 21.51 0.02 22.78
C ILE A 382 21.37 0.69 24.16
N GLN A 383 21.60 2.01 24.25
CA GLN A 383 21.36 2.77 25.48
C GLN A 383 19.87 2.72 25.86
N LEU A 384 19.00 2.92 24.88
CA LEU A 384 17.56 2.83 25.09
C LEU A 384 17.14 1.41 25.52
N MET A 385 17.63 0.40 24.85
CA MET A 385 17.35 -1.01 25.18
C MET A 385 17.87 -1.37 26.58
N ARG A 386 19.03 -0.88 27.00
CA ARG A 386 19.60 -1.11 28.35
C ARG A 386 18.72 -0.53 29.45
N LYS A 387 18.08 0.62 29.21
CA LYS A 387 17.12 1.21 30.16
C LYS A 387 16.02 0.22 30.55
N HIS A 388 15.55 -0.55 29.58
CA HIS A 388 14.48 -1.55 29.79
C HIS A 388 15.01 -2.94 30.19
N PHE A 389 16.21 -3.33 29.74
CA PHE A 389 16.79 -4.65 29.92
C PHE A 389 18.23 -4.59 30.51
N PRO A 390 18.42 -3.95 31.69
CA PRO A 390 19.76 -3.77 32.25
C PRO A 390 20.46 -5.09 32.60
N GLY A 391 19.70 -6.13 32.96
CA GLY A 391 20.25 -7.44 33.30
C GLY A 391 20.85 -8.19 32.12
N GLN A 392 20.22 -8.06 30.96
CA GLN A 392 20.59 -8.80 29.73
C GLN A 392 21.61 -8.00 28.88
N LEU A 393 21.46 -6.68 28.79
CA LEU A 393 22.15 -5.87 27.78
C LEU A 393 23.29 -4.98 28.31
N ASN A 394 23.56 -4.94 29.62
CA ASN A 394 24.60 -4.06 30.19
C ASN A 394 26.00 -4.25 29.59
N ARG A 395 26.32 -5.45 29.12
CA ARG A 395 27.63 -5.79 28.53
C ARG A 395 27.63 -5.82 27.01
N VAL A 396 26.47 -5.63 26.38
CA VAL A 396 26.34 -5.62 24.91
C VAL A 396 26.82 -4.27 24.39
N THR A 397 27.80 -4.25 23.51
CA THR A 397 28.30 -3.03 22.88
C THR A 397 27.43 -2.64 21.69
N ALA A 398 27.45 -1.36 21.28
CA ALA A 398 26.79 -0.89 20.06
C ALA A 398 27.22 -1.68 18.82
N PHE A 399 28.51 -1.97 18.70
CA PHE A 399 29.02 -2.78 17.59
C PHE A 399 28.51 -4.23 17.61
N GLN A 400 28.31 -4.82 18.78
CA GLN A 400 27.71 -6.15 18.90
C GLN A 400 26.22 -6.13 18.49
N LEU A 401 25.47 -5.10 18.89
CA LEU A 401 24.09 -4.91 18.44
C LEU A 401 24.04 -4.76 16.92
N PHE A 402 24.80 -3.82 16.37
CA PHE A 402 24.89 -3.58 14.93
C PHE A 402 25.25 -4.86 14.14
N SER A 403 26.29 -5.56 14.56
CA SER A 403 26.74 -6.77 13.88
C SER A 403 25.70 -7.90 13.95
N ALA A 404 25.07 -8.08 15.10
CA ALA A 404 24.06 -9.14 15.29
C ALA A 404 22.79 -8.87 14.48
N ALA A 405 22.33 -7.62 14.45
CA ALA A 405 21.14 -7.20 13.72
C ALA A 405 21.31 -7.29 12.20
N ASN A 406 22.56 -7.17 11.72
CA ASN A 406 22.91 -7.26 10.30
C ASN A 406 23.56 -8.60 9.90
N LYS A 407 23.29 -9.66 10.67
CA LYS A 407 23.79 -10.99 10.31
C LYS A 407 23.07 -11.52 9.09
N VAL A 408 23.81 -11.81 8.03
CA VAL A 408 23.28 -12.48 6.84
C VAL A 408 23.00 -13.95 7.17
N GLN A 409 21.76 -14.34 6.99
CA GLN A 409 21.31 -15.69 7.26
C GLN A 409 20.21 -16.08 6.27
N PRO A 410 20.56 -16.60 5.08
CA PRO A 410 19.58 -17.06 4.11
C PRO A 410 18.56 -17.97 4.77
N SER A 411 17.29 -17.61 4.70
CA SER A 411 16.19 -18.27 5.38
C SER A 411 15.07 -18.63 4.41
N LEU A 412 14.07 -19.39 4.87
CA LEU A 412 12.92 -19.78 4.05
C LEU A 412 11.83 -18.71 4.07
N ILE A 413 11.62 -18.07 5.21
CA ILE A 413 10.47 -17.17 5.42
C ILE A 413 10.85 -15.72 5.10
N ARG A 414 10.14 -15.12 4.17
CA ARG A 414 10.37 -13.74 3.69
C ARG A 414 10.32 -12.70 4.81
N THR A 415 9.32 -12.78 5.67
CA THR A 415 9.13 -11.82 6.76
C THR A 415 10.22 -11.87 7.83
N GLU A 416 11.00 -12.97 7.88
CA GLU A 416 12.13 -13.17 8.79
C GLU A 416 13.49 -12.97 8.09
N ALA A 417 13.48 -12.58 6.81
CA ALA A 417 14.71 -12.41 6.04
C ALA A 417 15.49 -11.18 6.51
N ASP A 418 16.82 -11.32 6.55
CA ASP A 418 17.72 -10.18 6.78
C ASP A 418 17.71 -9.19 5.62
N GLU A 419 18.20 -7.98 5.86
CA GLU A 419 18.17 -6.88 4.88
C GLU A 419 18.82 -7.25 3.54
N LEU A 420 19.92 -8.04 3.57
CA LEU A 420 20.64 -8.39 2.34
C LEU A 420 19.90 -9.45 1.52
N THR A 421 19.30 -10.44 2.17
CA THR A 421 18.59 -11.53 1.47
C THR A 421 17.15 -11.16 1.10
N TYR A 422 16.55 -10.17 1.77
CA TYR A 422 15.16 -9.76 1.54
C TYR A 422 14.82 -9.46 0.07
N PRO A 423 15.59 -8.66 -0.68
CA PRO A 423 15.28 -8.38 -2.09
C PRO A 423 15.32 -9.61 -2.99
N LEU A 424 16.04 -10.68 -2.63
CA LEU A 424 16.04 -11.95 -3.35
C LEU A 424 14.74 -12.73 -3.14
N HIS A 425 14.16 -12.67 -1.93
CA HIS A 425 12.82 -13.21 -1.68
C HIS A 425 11.77 -12.53 -2.56
N ILE A 426 11.88 -11.21 -2.74
CA ILE A 426 10.96 -10.45 -3.59
C ILE A 426 11.19 -10.76 -5.07
N LEU A 427 12.42 -10.84 -5.51
CA LEU A 427 12.78 -11.25 -6.88
C LEU A 427 12.14 -12.59 -7.25
N ILE A 428 12.21 -13.58 -6.36
CA ILE A 428 11.60 -14.90 -6.59
C ILE A 428 10.10 -14.75 -6.86
N ARG A 429 9.40 -13.99 -6.06
CA ARG A 429 7.96 -13.76 -6.23
C ARG A 429 7.63 -13.02 -7.52
N TYR A 430 8.41 -12.01 -7.86
CA TYR A 430 8.27 -11.28 -9.11
C TYR A 430 8.43 -12.20 -10.33
N GLU A 431 9.47 -13.05 -10.34
CA GLU A 431 9.70 -14.01 -11.43
C GLU A 431 8.60 -15.08 -11.50
N MET A 432 8.05 -15.51 -10.34
CA MET A 432 6.90 -16.42 -10.28
C MET A 432 5.64 -15.79 -10.88
N GLU A 433 5.30 -14.56 -10.48
CA GLU A 433 4.13 -13.85 -11.00
C GLU A 433 4.24 -13.59 -12.50
N GLN A 434 5.43 -13.21 -12.97
CA GLN A 434 5.69 -13.02 -14.39
C GLN A 434 5.44 -14.31 -15.20
N ALA A 435 5.95 -15.45 -14.72
CA ALA A 435 5.78 -16.74 -15.37
C ALA A 435 4.32 -17.23 -15.35
N LEU A 436 3.61 -17.03 -14.24
CA LEU A 436 2.19 -17.37 -14.10
C LEU A 436 1.30 -16.52 -15.01
N LEU A 437 1.47 -15.20 -14.99
CA LEU A 437 0.62 -14.28 -15.77
C LEU A 437 0.91 -14.33 -17.27
N SER A 438 2.14 -14.67 -17.67
CA SER A 438 2.46 -14.93 -19.07
C SER A 438 1.94 -16.29 -19.58
N GLY A 439 1.59 -17.21 -18.66
CA GLY A 439 1.21 -18.59 -19.01
C GLY A 439 2.39 -19.50 -19.32
N GLU A 440 3.62 -19.11 -18.98
CA GLU A 440 4.82 -19.96 -19.10
C GLU A 440 4.72 -21.17 -18.16
N ILE A 441 4.15 -20.97 -16.98
CA ILE A 441 3.86 -22.03 -16.00
C ILE A 441 2.39 -21.95 -15.55
N THR A 442 1.90 -23.04 -14.96
CA THR A 442 0.63 -23.11 -14.23
C THR A 442 0.87 -23.15 -12.73
N ALA A 443 -0.17 -22.99 -11.92
CA ALA A 443 -0.05 -23.09 -10.46
C ALA A 443 0.52 -24.44 -10.00
N LYS A 444 0.33 -25.51 -10.76
CA LYS A 444 0.89 -26.83 -10.46
C LYS A 444 2.43 -26.85 -10.45
N ASP A 445 3.06 -26.00 -11.25
CA ASP A 445 4.52 -25.95 -11.46
C ASP A 445 5.22 -25.10 -10.38
N VAL A 446 4.46 -24.27 -9.66
CA VAL A 446 4.97 -23.30 -8.68
C VAL A 446 5.88 -23.91 -7.61
N PRO A 447 5.55 -25.01 -6.89
CA PRO A 447 6.42 -25.53 -5.84
C PRO A 447 7.81 -25.93 -6.34
N ALA A 448 7.88 -26.53 -7.54
CA ALA A 448 9.14 -26.99 -8.11
C ALA A 448 10.02 -25.80 -8.51
N LEU A 449 9.46 -24.84 -9.25
CA LEU A 449 10.19 -23.65 -9.67
C LEU A 449 10.56 -22.76 -8.48
N TRP A 450 9.69 -22.64 -7.46
CA TRP A 450 9.99 -21.96 -6.20
C TRP A 450 11.21 -22.55 -5.50
N ALA A 451 11.25 -23.88 -5.32
CA ALA A 451 12.37 -24.57 -4.70
C ALA A 451 13.67 -24.41 -5.49
N GLU A 452 13.59 -24.44 -6.83
CA GLU A 452 14.74 -24.18 -7.72
C GLU A 452 15.31 -22.77 -7.51
N LYS A 453 14.46 -21.74 -7.53
CA LYS A 453 14.89 -20.34 -7.36
C LYS A 453 15.44 -20.06 -5.96
N TYR A 454 14.85 -20.64 -4.90
CA TYR A 454 15.39 -20.55 -3.54
C TYR A 454 16.77 -21.17 -3.45
N LYS A 455 16.98 -22.33 -4.10
CA LYS A 455 18.30 -22.94 -4.16
C LYS A 455 19.30 -22.11 -4.94
N GLN A 456 18.86 -21.52 -6.05
CA GLN A 456 19.71 -20.72 -6.95
C GLN A 456 20.14 -19.40 -6.29
N TYR A 457 19.21 -18.65 -5.66
CA TYR A 457 19.46 -17.29 -5.19
C TYR A 457 19.87 -17.21 -3.74
N LEU A 458 19.34 -18.09 -2.91
CA LEU A 458 19.56 -18.09 -1.46
C LEU A 458 20.41 -19.28 -0.97
N GLY A 459 20.63 -20.29 -1.82
CA GLY A 459 21.39 -21.48 -1.46
C GLY A 459 20.64 -22.44 -0.52
N VAL A 460 19.38 -22.18 -0.17
CA VAL A 460 18.58 -22.96 0.76
C VAL A 460 17.69 -23.99 0.05
N THR A 461 17.38 -25.08 0.73
CA THR A 461 16.45 -26.11 0.24
C THR A 461 15.11 -25.91 0.92
N VAL A 462 14.04 -25.85 0.14
CA VAL A 462 12.66 -25.71 0.63
C VAL A 462 12.14 -27.10 1.00
N PRO A 463 11.83 -27.39 2.29
CA PRO A 463 11.44 -28.72 2.73
C PRO A 463 9.94 -28.99 2.58
N THR A 464 9.11 -27.95 2.66
CA THR A 464 7.64 -28.03 2.67
C THR A 464 7.02 -26.92 1.84
N ASN A 465 5.76 -27.08 1.42
CA ASN A 465 5.04 -26.01 0.75
C ASN A 465 4.67 -24.86 1.71
N THR A 466 4.45 -25.18 2.98
CA THR A 466 4.14 -24.21 4.04
C THR A 466 5.29 -23.23 4.25
N GLU A 467 6.55 -23.72 4.26
CA GLU A 467 7.75 -22.87 4.30
C GLU A 467 8.17 -22.36 2.92
N GLY A 468 7.52 -22.84 1.86
CA GLY A 468 7.72 -22.47 0.47
C GLY A 468 6.61 -21.55 -0.07
N ALA A 469 5.92 -22.02 -1.10
CA ALA A 469 4.97 -21.24 -1.87
C ALA A 469 3.68 -20.85 -1.11
N LEU A 470 3.38 -21.53 0.01
CA LEU A 470 2.21 -21.21 0.86
C LEU A 470 2.51 -20.22 1.98
N GLN A 471 3.73 -19.68 2.07
CA GLN A 471 4.09 -18.80 3.18
C GLN A 471 3.36 -17.43 3.14
N ASP A 472 3.09 -16.89 1.95
CA ASP A 472 2.46 -15.58 1.74
C ASP A 472 0.98 -15.71 1.36
N VAL A 473 0.16 -14.83 1.90
CA VAL A 473 -1.30 -14.80 1.67
C VAL A 473 -1.71 -14.03 0.39
N HIS A 474 -0.84 -13.17 -0.13
CA HIS A 474 -1.12 -12.19 -1.19
C HIS A 474 -1.83 -12.77 -2.42
N TRP A 475 -1.38 -13.94 -2.90
CA TRP A 475 -2.00 -14.58 -4.06
C TRP A 475 -3.43 -15.05 -3.79
N SER A 476 -3.76 -15.43 -2.54
CA SER A 476 -5.14 -15.79 -2.20
C SER A 476 -6.09 -14.58 -2.20
N TRP A 477 -5.55 -13.38 -2.04
CA TRP A 477 -6.27 -12.11 -2.18
C TRP A 477 -6.27 -11.58 -3.63
N GLY A 478 -5.62 -12.28 -4.57
CA GLY A 478 -5.49 -11.86 -5.96
C GLY A 478 -4.56 -10.64 -6.16
N GLU A 479 -3.66 -10.38 -5.22
CA GLU A 479 -2.71 -9.26 -5.23
C GLU A 479 -1.44 -9.59 -6.02
N PHE A 480 -1.56 -9.70 -7.34
CA PHE A 480 -0.43 -9.82 -8.24
C PHE A 480 0.13 -8.44 -8.58
N GLY A 481 1.46 -8.30 -8.60
CA GLY A 481 2.15 -7.03 -8.84
C GLY A 481 2.49 -6.24 -7.57
N TYR A 482 2.05 -6.72 -6.40
CA TYR A 482 2.33 -6.06 -5.11
C TYR A 482 3.76 -6.32 -4.62
N PHE A 483 4.23 -7.56 -4.64
CA PHE A 483 5.55 -7.94 -4.10
C PHE A 483 6.71 -7.04 -4.55
N PRO A 484 6.83 -6.63 -5.82
CA PRO A 484 7.96 -5.81 -6.27
C PRO A 484 8.13 -4.49 -5.51
N THR A 485 7.04 -3.92 -4.99
CA THR A 485 7.05 -2.64 -4.27
C THR A 485 7.87 -2.71 -2.97
N TYR A 486 7.94 -3.86 -2.34
CA TYR A 486 8.73 -4.07 -1.12
C TYR A 486 10.25 -3.86 -1.33
N ALA A 487 10.80 -4.43 -2.40
CA ALA A 487 12.21 -4.23 -2.73
C ALA A 487 12.49 -2.82 -3.29
N LEU A 488 11.54 -2.29 -4.07
CA LEU A 488 11.63 -0.95 -4.63
C LEU A 488 11.63 0.11 -3.54
N GLY A 489 10.81 -0.04 -2.49
CA GLY A 489 10.81 0.85 -1.33
C GLY A 489 12.18 0.92 -0.65
N SER A 490 12.83 -0.25 -0.44
CA SER A 490 14.20 -0.27 0.08
C SER A 490 15.16 0.51 -0.82
N ALA A 491 15.05 0.35 -2.15
CA ALA A 491 15.94 1.03 -3.09
C ALA A 491 15.73 2.56 -3.14
N TYR A 492 14.49 3.03 -3.02
CA TYR A 492 14.20 4.47 -2.90
C TYR A 492 14.88 5.07 -1.66
N GLY A 493 14.84 4.37 -0.53
CA GLY A 493 15.52 4.80 0.71
C GLY A 493 17.02 4.99 0.56
N ALA A 494 17.71 4.15 -0.23
CA ALA A 494 19.14 4.31 -0.52
C ALA A 494 19.44 5.63 -1.23
N GLN A 495 18.63 5.98 -2.22
CA GLN A 495 18.80 7.21 -2.99
C GLN A 495 18.50 8.45 -2.12
N TYR A 496 17.50 8.39 -1.22
CA TYR A 496 17.26 9.48 -0.26
C TYR A 496 18.44 9.71 0.66
N LYS A 497 19.00 8.65 1.24
CA LYS A 497 20.21 8.77 2.07
C LYS A 497 21.36 9.40 1.31
N HIS A 498 21.57 8.96 0.06
CA HIS A 498 22.59 9.58 -0.80
C HIS A 498 22.35 11.07 -1.01
N ALA A 499 21.11 11.45 -1.34
CA ALA A 499 20.75 12.85 -1.56
C ALA A 499 20.93 13.72 -0.29
N MET A 500 20.54 13.23 0.89
CA MET A 500 20.75 13.90 2.16
C MET A 500 22.25 14.19 2.40
N ILE A 501 23.11 13.19 2.16
CA ILE A 501 24.56 13.34 2.32
C ILE A 501 25.13 14.30 1.28
N ALA A 502 24.70 14.21 0.03
CA ALA A 502 25.15 15.10 -1.05
C ALA A 502 24.77 16.57 -0.79
N GLU A 503 23.66 16.82 -0.11
CA GLU A 503 23.24 18.16 0.34
C GLU A 503 23.97 18.65 1.60
N GLY A 504 24.88 17.85 2.17
CA GLY A 504 25.73 18.22 3.29
C GLY A 504 25.23 17.76 4.66
N MET A 505 24.23 16.88 4.74
CA MET A 505 23.83 16.26 6.00
C MET A 505 24.90 15.28 6.47
N ASP A 506 25.43 15.45 7.67
CA ASP A 506 26.20 14.42 8.35
C ASP A 506 25.24 13.37 8.91
N PHE A 507 24.82 12.44 8.03
CA PHE A 507 23.81 11.43 8.31
C PHE A 507 24.18 10.56 9.52
N ASP A 508 25.46 10.17 9.62
CA ASP A 508 25.92 9.33 10.71
C ASP A 508 25.93 10.11 12.04
N ALA A 509 26.31 11.40 12.05
CA ALA A 509 26.22 12.21 13.25
C ALA A 509 24.77 12.43 13.71
N VAL A 510 23.83 12.63 12.77
CA VAL A 510 22.38 12.70 13.08
C VAL A 510 21.91 11.40 13.72
N CYS A 511 22.19 10.25 13.12
CA CYS A 511 21.84 8.95 13.68
C CYS A 511 22.47 8.71 15.07
N ALA A 512 23.76 9.04 15.24
CA ALA A 512 24.49 8.86 16.50
C ALA A 512 23.98 9.77 17.63
N SER A 513 23.43 10.92 17.29
CA SER A 513 22.82 11.82 18.29
C SER A 513 21.53 11.29 18.88
N GLY A 514 20.81 10.40 18.17
CA GLY A 514 19.45 9.95 18.49
C GLY A 514 18.37 10.98 18.20
N ASP A 515 18.73 12.20 17.76
CA ASP A 515 17.76 13.20 17.28
C ASP A 515 17.59 13.06 15.77
N LEU A 516 16.47 12.45 15.37
CA LEU A 516 16.14 12.19 13.97
C LEU A 516 15.36 13.32 13.29
N ALA A 517 15.20 14.49 13.96
CA ALA A 517 14.47 15.64 13.40
C ALA A 517 15.01 16.08 12.03
N PRO A 518 16.33 16.20 11.79
CA PRO A 518 16.85 16.62 10.47
C PRO A 518 16.43 15.66 9.34
N ILE A 519 16.40 14.36 9.61
CA ILE A 519 15.93 13.34 8.65
C ILE A 519 14.44 13.50 8.38
N ARG A 520 13.62 13.66 9.44
CA ARG A 520 12.18 13.88 9.30
C ARG A 520 11.86 15.16 8.53
N GLU A 521 12.55 16.23 8.79
CA GLU A 521 12.37 17.51 8.10
C GLU A 521 12.69 17.39 6.61
N TRP A 522 13.77 16.67 6.28
CA TRP A 522 14.15 16.42 4.89
C TRP A 522 13.07 15.59 4.16
N LEU A 523 12.65 14.45 4.73
CA LEU A 523 11.61 13.58 4.16
C LEU A 523 10.25 14.30 4.15
N GLY A 524 9.87 14.96 5.22
CA GLY A 524 8.61 15.68 5.36
C GLY A 524 8.42 16.77 4.30
N SER A 525 9.43 17.59 4.10
CA SER A 525 9.35 18.69 3.14
C SER A 525 9.40 18.25 1.67
N ARG A 526 10.03 17.11 1.35
CA ARG A 526 10.24 16.66 -0.02
C ARG A 526 9.31 15.52 -0.47
N ILE A 527 8.90 14.66 0.47
CA ILE A 527 8.10 13.47 0.18
C ILE A 527 6.71 13.57 0.84
N TRP A 528 6.67 13.65 2.19
CA TRP A 528 5.43 13.44 2.93
C TRP A 528 4.36 14.47 2.64
N THR A 529 4.75 15.75 2.60
CA THR A 529 3.82 16.87 2.40
C THR A 529 2.93 16.75 1.16
N TRP A 530 3.35 15.95 0.17
CA TRP A 530 2.64 15.83 -1.10
C TRP A 530 1.52 14.80 -1.11
N GLY A 531 1.50 13.84 -0.14
CA GLY A 531 0.55 12.74 -0.18
C GLY A 531 0.48 12.11 -1.57
N ARG A 532 -0.74 11.97 -2.13
CA ARG A 532 -0.94 11.46 -3.51
C ARG A 532 -0.87 12.54 -4.60
N ALA A 533 -0.57 13.79 -4.26
CA ALA A 533 -0.55 14.87 -5.25
C ALA A 533 0.52 14.70 -6.32
N LYS A 534 1.62 14.01 -5.99
CA LYS A 534 2.73 13.68 -6.91
C LYS A 534 2.93 12.18 -7.00
N ASP A 535 3.24 11.67 -8.18
CA ASP A 535 3.63 10.27 -8.37
C ASP A 535 5.08 10.05 -7.91
N SER A 536 5.46 8.79 -7.64
CA SER A 536 6.79 8.44 -7.13
C SER A 536 7.95 8.98 -7.99
N LYS A 537 7.81 8.98 -9.32
CA LYS A 537 8.82 9.56 -10.22
C LYS A 537 9.02 11.06 -10.00
N GLU A 538 7.92 11.79 -9.78
CA GLU A 538 7.94 13.23 -9.51
C GLU A 538 8.56 13.51 -8.14
N LEU A 539 8.25 12.67 -7.13
CA LEU A 539 8.79 12.79 -5.78
C LEU A 539 10.28 12.52 -5.75
N ILE A 540 10.74 11.43 -6.38
CA ILE A 540 12.17 11.07 -6.40
C ILE A 540 12.98 12.13 -7.15
N LEU A 541 12.52 12.54 -8.33
CA LEU A 541 13.20 13.60 -9.09
C LEU A 541 13.24 14.92 -8.30
N GLY A 542 12.14 15.29 -7.64
CA GLY A 542 12.06 16.50 -6.84
C GLY A 542 12.91 16.46 -5.55
N ALA A 543 13.00 15.29 -4.93
CA ALA A 543 13.74 15.11 -3.69
C ALA A 543 15.24 14.91 -3.90
N CYS A 544 15.64 14.16 -4.94
CA CYS A 544 17.00 13.74 -5.19
C CYS A 544 17.70 14.53 -6.31
N GLY A 545 16.94 15.32 -7.09
CA GLY A 545 17.47 16.07 -8.24
C GLY A 545 17.73 15.23 -9.49
N GLU A 546 17.50 13.93 -9.44
CA GLU A 546 17.69 12.97 -10.53
C GLU A 546 16.64 11.85 -10.49
N PRO A 547 16.41 11.13 -11.61
CA PRO A 547 15.53 9.97 -11.64
C PRO A 547 16.03 8.84 -10.71
N PHE A 548 15.13 7.88 -10.44
CA PHE A 548 15.49 6.68 -9.68
C PHE A 548 16.64 5.91 -10.34
N ASP A 549 17.65 5.55 -9.53
CA ASP A 549 18.79 4.73 -9.92
C ASP A 549 19.05 3.62 -8.88
N VAL A 550 18.90 2.37 -9.31
CA VAL A 550 19.11 1.17 -8.48
C VAL A 550 20.54 1.03 -7.95
N HIS A 551 21.53 1.65 -8.59
CA HIS A 551 22.95 1.55 -8.18
C HIS A 551 23.20 2.14 -6.80
N TYR A 552 22.43 3.11 -6.33
CA TYR A 552 22.50 3.59 -4.95
C TYR A 552 22.20 2.48 -3.94
N TYR A 553 21.21 1.66 -4.23
CA TYR A 553 20.83 0.54 -3.37
C TYR A 553 21.88 -0.57 -3.36
N THR A 554 22.28 -1.03 -4.54
CA THR A 554 23.28 -2.09 -4.66
C THR A 554 24.63 -1.68 -4.08
N LYS A 555 25.05 -0.41 -4.26
CA LYS A 555 26.24 0.14 -3.64
C LYS A 555 26.12 0.19 -2.11
N TYR A 556 25.00 0.67 -1.59
CA TYR A 556 24.77 0.69 -0.14
C TYR A 556 24.91 -0.71 0.49
N LEU A 557 24.27 -1.70 -0.09
CA LEU A 557 24.36 -3.08 0.39
C LEU A 557 25.80 -3.61 0.31
N THR A 558 26.49 -3.37 -0.80
CA THR A 558 27.89 -3.79 -1.00
C THR A 558 28.81 -3.16 0.05
N ASP A 559 28.74 -1.85 0.25
CA ASP A 559 29.59 -1.13 1.19
C ASP A 559 29.35 -1.61 2.63
N LYS A 560 28.07 -1.71 3.03
CA LYS A 560 27.67 -2.13 4.39
C LYS A 560 28.12 -3.54 4.71
N TYR A 561 27.79 -4.49 3.86
CA TYR A 561 28.05 -5.91 4.12
C TYR A 561 29.51 -6.29 3.90
N SER A 562 30.23 -5.66 2.95
CA SER A 562 31.68 -5.82 2.84
C SER A 562 32.40 -5.37 4.12
N ARG A 563 31.97 -4.27 4.72
CA ARG A 563 32.53 -3.79 5.99
C ARG A 563 32.22 -4.74 7.16
N ILE A 564 30.99 -5.22 7.28
CA ILE A 564 30.57 -6.14 8.36
C ILE A 564 31.35 -7.45 8.28
N TYR A 565 31.46 -8.02 7.09
CA TYR A 565 32.05 -9.33 6.85
C TYR A 565 33.55 -9.27 6.55
N GLY A 566 34.14 -8.08 6.42
CA GLY A 566 35.57 -7.90 6.11
C GLY A 566 35.93 -8.42 4.73
N LEU A 567 35.05 -8.25 3.75
CA LEU A 567 35.30 -8.58 2.35
C LEU A 567 36.24 -7.53 1.73
N ALA A 568 37.04 -7.94 0.75
CA ALA A 568 37.84 -6.97 -0.01
C ALA A 568 36.90 -5.98 -0.72
N SER A 569 37.24 -4.69 -0.67
CA SER A 569 36.51 -3.68 -1.44
C SER A 569 36.59 -4.05 -2.92
N ALA A 570 35.43 -4.20 -3.58
CA ALA A 570 35.36 -4.48 -5.00
C ALA A 570 35.87 -3.30 -5.83
#